data_9279b23b8eb7832c3885700a2d8c68ee
#
_entry.id   9279b23b8eb7832c3885700a2d8c68ee
#
_cell.length_a   1.000
_cell.length_b   1.000
_cell.length_c   1.000
_cell.angle_alpha   90.00
_cell.angle_beta   90.00
_cell.angle_gamma   90.00
#
_symmetry.space_group_name_H-M   'P 1'
#
loop_
_entity.id
_entity.type
_entity.pdbx_description
1 polymer ?
#
loop_
_entity_poly.entity_id
_entity_poly.type
_entity_poly.pdbx_seq_one_letter_code
_entity_poly.pdbx_strand_id
1 'polypeptide(L)'
;VSEEYEKNTLIKLSKMGSSSKLCLYGKLKNNCQSEEYLNCNNFIHRQLLSKFRLSDHSLGIELGRYRNIPRAQRLCKKCEVLDDEYHFFLYCDINISLRSNLFAYLKDYVPLFQHLDAFNKLKHILNPIPELVCHIGVFIKQSLELRESDPCQARL
;
A
#
# COMPACT_ATOMS: atom_id res chain seq x y z
N VAL A 1 4.55 -20.61 21.30
CA VAL A 1 4.25 -19.17 21.54
C VAL A 1 2.82 -19.14 22.03
N SER A 2 2.56 -18.56 23.21
CA SER A 2 1.23 -18.61 23.78
C SER A 2 0.26 -17.69 23.05
N GLU A 3 -1.00 -18.10 22.94
CA GLU A 3 -2.09 -17.29 22.35
C GLU A 3 -2.16 -15.88 22.97
N GLU A 4 -1.80 -15.75 24.22
CA GLU A 4 -1.74 -14.48 24.94
C GLU A 4 -0.66 -13.53 24.37
N TYR A 5 0.51 -14.05 23.98
CA TYR A 5 1.54 -13.25 23.33
C TYR A 5 1.08 -12.73 21.95
N GLU A 6 0.45 -13.58 21.17
CA GLU A 6 -0.11 -13.20 19.86
C GLU A 6 -1.17 -12.10 20.00
N LYS A 7 -2.11 -12.29 20.93
CA LYS A 7 -3.16 -11.32 21.24
C LYS A 7 -2.57 -9.97 21.68
N ASN A 8 -1.58 -9.98 22.57
CA ASN A 8 -0.92 -8.76 23.02
C ASN A 8 -0.16 -8.04 21.91
N THR A 9 0.46 -8.79 21.00
CA THR A 9 1.16 -8.24 19.82
C THR A 9 0.19 -7.56 18.88
N LEU A 10 -0.94 -8.20 18.54
CA LEU A 10 -1.99 -7.63 17.69
C LEU A 10 -2.61 -6.37 18.30
N ILE A 11 -2.86 -6.38 19.63
CA ILE A 11 -3.36 -5.20 20.34
C ILE A 11 -2.36 -4.04 20.26
N LYS A 12 -1.07 -4.29 20.41
CA LYS A 12 -0.03 -3.24 20.27
C LYS A 12 -0.02 -2.67 18.86
N LEU A 13 -0.07 -3.52 17.83
CA LEU A 13 -0.11 -3.10 16.44
C LEU A 13 -1.36 -2.27 16.12
N SER A 14 -2.54 -2.69 16.57
CA SER A 14 -3.81 -2.00 16.30
C SER A 14 -3.90 -0.62 16.98
N LYS A 15 -3.17 -0.39 18.07
CA LYS A 15 -3.11 0.88 18.80
C LYS A 15 -2.08 1.87 18.27
N MET A 16 -1.34 1.52 17.21
CA MET A 16 -0.36 2.42 16.62
C MET A 16 -1.04 3.64 16.01
N GLY A 17 -0.67 4.83 16.49
CA GLY A 17 -1.21 6.10 16.00
C GLY A 17 -0.78 6.42 14.56
N SER A 18 -1.46 7.37 13.93
CA SER A 18 -1.22 7.79 12.53
C SER A 18 0.19 8.33 12.26
N SER A 19 0.94 8.68 13.29
CA SER A 19 2.34 9.07 13.20
C SER A 19 3.31 7.89 13.12
N SER A 20 2.87 6.68 13.49
CA SER A 20 3.72 5.49 13.43
C SER A 20 3.92 5.00 11.99
N LYS A 21 5.16 4.61 11.65
CA LYS A 21 5.48 3.97 10.36
C LYS A 21 4.65 2.71 10.11
N LEU A 22 4.37 1.94 11.14
CA LEU A 22 3.63 0.68 11.05
C LEU A 22 2.11 0.83 11.28
N CYS A 23 1.57 2.04 11.26
CA CYS A 23 0.13 2.29 11.46
C CYS A 23 -0.73 1.51 10.45
N LEU A 24 -0.37 1.56 9.16
CA LEU A 24 -1.10 0.82 8.12
C LEU A 24 -0.97 -0.69 8.33
N TYR A 25 0.25 -1.18 8.56
CA TYR A 25 0.50 -2.60 8.82
C TYR A 25 -0.33 -3.13 10.00
N GLY A 26 -0.40 -2.38 11.09
CA GLY A 26 -1.21 -2.75 12.26
C GLY A 26 -2.71 -2.87 11.97
N LYS A 27 -3.23 -2.09 11.02
CA LYS A 27 -4.63 -2.19 10.56
C LYS A 27 -4.86 -3.36 9.61
N LEU A 28 -3.84 -3.75 8.84
CA LEU A 28 -3.92 -4.86 7.88
C LEU A 28 -3.73 -6.23 8.54
N LYS A 29 -2.96 -6.31 9.62
CA LYS A 29 -2.61 -7.55 10.30
C LYS A 29 -3.72 -8.01 11.24
N ASN A 30 -4.31 -9.17 10.95
CA ASN A 30 -5.42 -9.72 11.74
C ASN A 30 -5.01 -10.89 12.65
N ASN A 31 -3.88 -11.55 12.36
CA ASN A 31 -3.36 -12.69 13.10
C ASN A 31 -1.83 -12.73 13.01
N CYS A 32 -1.18 -13.60 13.74
CA CYS A 32 0.28 -13.77 13.71
C CYS A 32 0.76 -14.84 12.73
N GLN A 33 -0.12 -15.33 11.86
CA GLN A 33 0.25 -16.31 10.83
C GLN A 33 0.98 -15.65 9.66
N SER A 34 1.61 -16.49 8.83
CA SER A 34 2.22 -16.08 7.58
C SER A 34 1.18 -15.51 6.63
N GLU A 35 1.54 -14.47 5.91
CA GLU A 35 0.65 -13.82 4.93
C GLU A 35 0.57 -14.66 3.65
N GLU A 36 -0.65 -14.85 3.12
CA GLU A 36 -0.89 -15.67 1.93
C GLU A 36 -0.12 -15.20 0.70
N TYR A 37 0.01 -13.89 0.51
CA TYR A 37 0.73 -13.34 -0.63
C TYR A 37 2.21 -13.76 -0.69
N LEU A 38 2.80 -14.22 0.42
CA LEU A 38 4.17 -14.73 0.46
C LEU A 38 4.32 -16.07 -0.27
N ASN A 39 3.22 -16.78 -0.54
CA ASN A 39 3.21 -18.01 -1.31
C ASN A 39 3.33 -17.78 -2.84
N CYS A 40 3.25 -16.55 -3.31
CA CYS A 40 3.49 -16.23 -4.71
C CYS A 40 4.96 -16.47 -5.09
N ASN A 41 5.21 -17.15 -6.21
CA ASN A 41 6.57 -17.48 -6.65
C ASN A 41 7.36 -16.27 -7.17
N ASN A 42 6.71 -15.17 -7.55
CA ASN A 42 7.40 -13.98 -8.03
C ASN A 42 7.97 -13.16 -6.88
N PHE A 43 9.27 -13.33 -6.63
CA PHE A 43 10.00 -12.67 -5.56
C PHE A 43 9.93 -11.13 -5.66
N ILE A 44 10.11 -10.57 -6.86
CA ILE A 44 10.12 -9.11 -7.07
C ILE A 44 8.78 -8.50 -6.68
N HIS A 45 7.68 -9.10 -7.15
CA HIS A 45 6.34 -8.60 -6.85
C HIS A 45 5.97 -8.74 -5.37
N ARG A 46 6.37 -9.87 -4.73
CA ARG A 46 6.22 -10.03 -3.27
C ARG A 46 6.98 -8.95 -2.50
N GLN A 47 8.22 -8.66 -2.91
CA GLN A 47 9.06 -7.65 -2.26
C GLN A 47 8.44 -6.26 -2.39
N LEU A 48 7.96 -5.88 -3.57
CA LEU A 48 7.27 -4.60 -3.79
C LEU A 48 6.04 -4.46 -2.88
N LEU A 49 5.21 -5.51 -2.83
CA LEU A 49 4.03 -5.52 -1.98
C LEU A 49 4.41 -5.42 -0.49
N SER A 50 5.42 -6.18 -0.04
CA SER A 50 5.90 -6.13 1.35
C SER A 50 6.39 -4.74 1.74
N LYS A 51 7.09 -4.03 0.84
CA LYS A 51 7.53 -2.66 1.08
C LYS A 51 6.35 -1.72 1.35
N PHE A 52 5.29 -1.81 0.55
CA PHE A 52 4.11 -0.99 0.76
C PHE A 52 3.39 -1.35 2.07
N ARG A 53 3.26 -2.62 2.40
CA ARG A 53 2.66 -3.07 3.66
C ARG A 53 3.41 -2.57 4.90
N LEU A 54 4.74 -2.50 4.82
CA LEU A 54 5.62 -2.09 5.91
C LEU A 54 5.96 -0.59 5.88
N SER A 55 5.30 0.17 5.00
CA SER A 55 5.60 1.60 4.77
C SER A 55 7.09 1.85 4.50
N ASP A 56 7.71 0.97 3.69
CA ASP A 56 9.09 1.04 3.25
C ASP A 56 9.18 1.37 1.75
N HIS A 57 8.57 2.47 1.37
CA HIS A 57 8.42 2.93 -0.01
C HIS A 57 8.78 4.42 -0.16
N SER A 58 8.86 4.90 -1.41
CA SER A 58 9.31 6.25 -1.75
C SER A 58 8.18 7.28 -1.86
N LEU A 59 6.98 7.02 -1.32
CA LEU A 59 5.92 8.02 -1.32
C LEU A 59 6.23 9.17 -0.36
N GLY A 60 5.65 10.34 -0.61
CA GLY A 60 5.85 11.56 0.17
C GLY A 60 5.61 11.36 1.66
N ILE A 61 4.65 10.52 2.04
CA ILE A 61 4.36 10.22 3.45
C ILE A 61 5.57 9.64 4.19
N GLU A 62 6.35 8.77 3.57
CA GLU A 62 7.54 8.16 4.19
C GLU A 62 8.82 8.98 3.97
N LEU A 63 9.07 9.44 2.74
CA LEU A 63 10.22 10.33 2.48
C LEU A 63 10.19 11.59 3.33
N GLY A 64 9.02 12.20 3.49
CA GLY A 64 8.84 13.35 4.37
C GLY A 64 9.07 13.04 5.85
N ARG A 65 8.81 11.80 6.29
CA ARG A 65 9.09 11.35 7.65
C ARG A 65 10.61 11.39 7.92
N TYR A 66 11.41 10.84 7.00
CA TYR A 66 12.87 10.83 7.12
C TYR A 66 13.47 12.24 7.09
N ARG A 67 12.82 13.17 6.40
CA ARG A 67 13.28 14.57 6.26
C ARG A 67 12.67 15.50 7.31
N ASN A 68 11.93 14.99 8.28
CA ASN A 68 11.21 15.77 9.29
C ASN A 68 10.23 16.80 8.71
N ILE A 69 9.69 16.54 7.51
CA ILE A 69 8.66 17.40 6.90
C ILE A 69 7.32 17.15 7.63
N PRO A 70 6.59 18.20 8.02
CA PRO A 70 5.25 18.06 8.60
C PRO A 70 4.32 17.24 7.70
N ARG A 71 3.48 16.36 8.29
CA ARG A 71 2.60 15.46 7.53
C ARG A 71 1.77 16.18 6.46
N ALA A 72 1.21 17.33 6.80
CA ALA A 72 0.38 18.13 5.89
C ALA A 72 1.12 18.65 4.64
N GLN A 73 2.45 18.62 4.65
CA GLN A 73 3.29 19.08 3.54
C GLN A 73 3.85 17.92 2.69
N ARG A 74 3.54 16.67 3.04
CA ARG A 74 3.99 15.47 2.31
C ARG A 74 3.05 15.17 1.15
N LEU A 75 3.00 16.08 0.20
CA LEU A 75 2.03 16.07 -0.89
C LEU A 75 2.56 15.38 -2.14
N CYS A 76 1.66 14.73 -2.87
CA CYS A 76 1.89 14.32 -4.24
C CYS A 76 2.06 15.57 -5.10
N LYS A 77 3.16 15.69 -5.83
CA LYS A 77 3.48 16.88 -6.63
C LYS A 77 2.50 17.14 -7.78
N LYS A 78 1.83 16.09 -8.27
CA LYS A 78 0.85 16.18 -9.35
C LYS A 78 -0.53 16.57 -8.86
N CYS A 79 -0.97 15.94 -7.77
CA CYS A 79 -2.35 16.05 -7.29
C CYS A 79 -2.50 17.03 -6.12
N GLU A 80 -1.38 17.47 -5.52
CA GLU A 80 -1.33 18.42 -4.38
C GLU A 80 -2.10 17.95 -3.14
N VAL A 81 -2.30 16.64 -3.01
CA VAL A 81 -2.92 15.99 -1.85
C VAL A 81 -1.91 15.09 -1.15
N LEU A 82 -2.21 14.67 0.08
CA LEU A 82 -1.33 13.81 0.87
C LEU A 82 -0.90 12.60 0.05
N ASP A 83 0.41 12.38 -0.09
CA ASP A 83 0.99 11.31 -0.88
C ASP A 83 1.22 10.07 -0.01
N ASP A 84 0.13 9.41 0.33
CA ASP A 84 0.10 8.16 1.08
C ASP A 84 -0.34 6.96 0.21
N GLU A 85 -0.45 5.79 0.83
CA GLU A 85 -0.84 4.56 0.16
C GLU A 85 -2.27 4.63 -0.40
N TYR A 86 -3.20 5.30 0.29
CA TYR A 86 -4.56 5.51 -0.22
C TYR A 86 -4.55 6.32 -1.51
N HIS A 87 -3.83 7.44 -1.51
CA HIS A 87 -3.68 8.26 -2.70
C HIS A 87 -3.05 7.47 -3.85
N PHE A 88 -1.93 6.79 -3.58
CA PHE A 88 -1.18 6.03 -4.59
C PHE A 88 -2.04 4.97 -5.28
N PHE A 89 -2.73 4.12 -4.53
CA PHE A 89 -3.49 3.02 -5.07
C PHE A 89 -4.87 3.42 -5.60
N LEU A 90 -5.55 4.37 -4.97
CA LEU A 90 -6.96 4.61 -5.21
C LEU A 90 -7.27 5.92 -5.94
N TYR A 91 -6.42 6.95 -5.81
CA TYR A 91 -6.83 8.29 -6.23
C TYR A 91 -5.82 9.02 -7.13
N CYS A 92 -4.55 8.63 -7.17
CA CYS A 92 -3.53 9.37 -7.90
C CYS A 92 -3.83 9.44 -9.40
N ASP A 93 -3.84 10.65 -9.97
CA ASP A 93 -4.15 10.87 -11.38
C ASP A 93 -3.08 10.30 -12.33
N ILE A 94 -1.82 10.23 -11.88
CA ILE A 94 -0.73 9.61 -12.64
C ILE A 94 -1.05 8.14 -12.94
N ASN A 95 -1.76 7.47 -12.05
CA ASN A 95 -2.00 6.02 -12.09
C ASN A 95 -3.38 5.64 -12.69
N ILE A 96 -4.13 6.57 -13.27
CA ILE A 96 -5.52 6.33 -13.71
C ILE A 96 -5.63 5.09 -14.60
N SER A 97 -4.84 5.00 -15.68
CA SER A 97 -4.90 3.87 -16.62
C SER A 97 -4.48 2.56 -15.98
N LEU A 98 -3.36 2.58 -15.24
CA LEU A 98 -2.86 1.38 -14.53
C LEU A 98 -3.84 0.90 -13.48
N ARG A 99 -4.46 1.83 -12.75
CA ARG A 99 -5.48 1.53 -11.73
C ARG A 99 -6.73 0.91 -12.35
N SER A 100 -7.18 1.41 -13.49
CA SER A 100 -8.34 0.85 -14.20
C SER A 100 -8.10 -0.62 -14.57
N ASN A 101 -6.90 -0.94 -15.06
CA ASN A 101 -6.51 -2.30 -15.37
C ASN A 101 -6.45 -3.18 -14.13
N LEU A 102 -5.80 -2.70 -13.05
CA LEU A 102 -5.74 -3.43 -11.78
C LEU A 102 -7.15 -3.71 -11.22
N PHE A 103 -8.02 -2.71 -11.23
CA PHE A 103 -9.38 -2.86 -10.72
C PHE A 103 -10.24 -3.81 -11.56
N ALA A 104 -9.98 -3.93 -12.86
CA ALA A 104 -10.63 -4.93 -13.69
C ALA A 104 -10.28 -6.35 -13.19
N TYR A 105 -9.01 -6.64 -12.93
CA TYR A 105 -8.60 -7.94 -12.35
C TYR A 105 -9.19 -8.16 -10.94
N LEU A 106 -9.15 -7.13 -10.08
CA LEU A 106 -9.67 -7.26 -8.71
C LEU A 106 -11.16 -7.60 -8.65
N LYS A 107 -11.95 -7.11 -9.59
CA LYS A 107 -13.40 -7.41 -9.66
C LYS A 107 -13.69 -8.89 -9.88
N ASP A 108 -12.82 -9.60 -10.59
CA ASP A 108 -13.02 -11.03 -10.87
C ASP A 108 -12.78 -11.90 -9.62
N TYR A 109 -11.97 -11.42 -8.68
CA TYR A 109 -11.60 -12.17 -7.47
C TYR A 109 -12.27 -11.65 -6.19
N VAL A 110 -12.65 -10.38 -6.16
CA VAL A 110 -13.27 -9.76 -5.00
C VAL A 110 -14.68 -9.28 -5.35
N PRO A 111 -15.71 -10.00 -4.90
CA PRO A 111 -17.10 -9.61 -5.16
C PRO A 111 -17.36 -8.17 -4.69
N LEU A 112 -18.07 -7.40 -5.53
CA LEU A 112 -18.46 -6.01 -5.24
C LEU A 112 -17.28 -5.08 -4.92
N PHE A 113 -16.05 -5.38 -5.37
CA PHE A 113 -14.85 -4.57 -5.11
C PHE A 113 -15.09 -3.07 -5.33
N GLN A 114 -15.79 -2.71 -6.38
CA GLN A 114 -16.06 -1.31 -6.71
C GLN A 114 -16.89 -0.56 -5.65
N HIS A 115 -17.72 -1.27 -4.90
CA HIS A 115 -18.62 -0.71 -3.87
C HIS A 115 -17.98 -0.69 -2.47
N LEU A 116 -16.79 -1.28 -2.30
CA LEU A 116 -16.08 -1.24 -1.04
C LEU A 116 -15.62 0.20 -0.73
N ASP A 117 -15.55 0.53 0.55
CA ASP A 117 -14.91 1.76 1.02
C ASP A 117 -13.38 1.73 0.77
N ALA A 118 -12.74 2.89 0.93
CA ALA A 118 -11.32 3.05 0.64
C ALA A 118 -10.41 2.11 1.44
N PHE A 119 -10.71 1.89 2.72
CA PHE A 119 -9.90 1.00 3.56
C PHE A 119 -10.02 -0.46 3.11
N ASN A 120 -11.23 -0.94 2.85
CA ASN A 120 -11.45 -2.31 2.39
C ASN A 120 -10.87 -2.55 0.99
N LYS A 121 -10.95 -1.58 0.07
CA LYS A 121 -10.23 -1.65 -1.21
C LYS A 121 -8.72 -1.79 -1.00
N LEU A 122 -8.13 -0.91 -0.19
CA LEU A 122 -6.70 -0.95 0.10
C LEU A 122 -6.29 -2.25 0.80
N LYS A 123 -7.14 -2.76 1.71
CA LYS A 123 -6.92 -4.04 2.39
C LYS A 123 -6.84 -5.21 1.40
N HIS A 124 -7.74 -5.29 0.42
CA HIS A 124 -7.66 -6.32 -0.61
C HIS A 124 -6.44 -6.19 -1.52
N ILE A 125 -6.01 -4.96 -1.81
CA ILE A 125 -4.78 -4.72 -2.59
C ILE A 125 -3.52 -5.10 -1.80
N LEU A 126 -3.46 -4.76 -0.52
CA LEU A 126 -2.27 -5.00 0.30
C LEU A 126 -2.28 -6.34 1.06
N ASN A 127 -3.41 -7.06 1.06
CA ASN A 127 -3.56 -8.42 1.61
C ASN A 127 -4.14 -9.37 0.55
N PRO A 128 -3.53 -9.46 -0.62
CA PRO A 128 -4.09 -10.23 -1.71
C PRO A 128 -3.87 -11.73 -1.53
N ILE A 129 -4.71 -12.51 -2.21
CA ILE A 129 -4.43 -13.91 -2.52
C ILE A 129 -3.22 -14.01 -3.46
N PRO A 130 -2.49 -15.15 -3.50
CA PRO A 130 -1.27 -15.29 -4.30
C PRO A 130 -1.44 -14.96 -5.79
N GLU A 131 -2.60 -15.26 -6.36
CA GLU A 131 -2.93 -15.05 -7.78
C GLU A 131 -2.91 -13.57 -8.17
N LEU A 132 -3.26 -12.68 -7.26
CA LEU A 132 -3.31 -11.23 -7.50
C LEU A 132 -1.96 -10.52 -7.30
N VAL A 133 -1.00 -11.16 -6.63
CA VAL A 133 0.29 -10.54 -6.29
C VAL A 133 1.03 -10.02 -7.51
N CYS A 134 1.01 -10.79 -8.62
CA CYS A 134 1.67 -10.37 -9.85
C CYS A 134 1.03 -9.13 -10.47
N HIS A 135 -0.29 -9.05 -10.52
CA HIS A 135 -1.02 -7.89 -11.05
C HIS A 135 -0.76 -6.63 -10.22
N ILE A 136 -0.78 -6.77 -8.88
CA ILE A 136 -0.48 -5.68 -7.96
C ILE A 136 0.99 -5.27 -8.07
N GLY A 137 1.92 -6.22 -8.16
CA GLY A 137 3.34 -5.95 -8.33
C GLY A 137 3.66 -5.20 -9.62
N VAL A 138 3.02 -5.57 -10.74
CA VAL A 138 3.12 -4.85 -12.02
C VAL A 138 2.59 -3.42 -11.86
N PHE A 139 1.42 -3.25 -11.25
CA PHE A 139 0.86 -1.92 -10.98
C PHE A 139 1.84 -1.06 -10.16
N ILE A 140 2.36 -1.57 -9.05
CA ILE A 140 3.31 -0.83 -8.20
C ILE A 140 4.53 -0.42 -9.00
N LYS A 141 5.16 -1.36 -9.72
CA LYS A 141 6.38 -1.11 -10.49
C LYS A 141 6.15 -0.01 -11.54
N GLN A 142 5.15 -0.18 -12.38
CA GLN A 142 4.85 0.78 -13.45
C GLN A 142 4.42 2.15 -12.91
N SER A 143 3.66 2.19 -11.82
CA SER A 143 3.26 3.43 -11.17
C SER A 143 4.44 4.21 -10.60
N LEU A 144 5.44 3.53 -10.04
CA LEU A 144 6.67 4.17 -9.55
C LEU A 144 7.50 4.70 -10.72
N GLU A 145 7.65 3.92 -11.81
CA GLU A 145 8.36 4.34 -13.04
C GLU A 145 7.70 5.58 -13.67
N LEU A 146 6.35 5.62 -13.75
CA LEU A 146 5.63 6.79 -14.24
C LEU A 146 5.87 8.03 -13.37
N ARG A 147 5.91 7.86 -12.05
CA ARG A 147 6.19 8.96 -11.12
C ARG A 147 7.60 9.50 -11.26
N GLU A 148 8.60 8.64 -11.48
CA GLU A 148 9.99 9.04 -11.70
C GLU A 148 10.17 9.79 -13.02
N SER A 149 9.45 9.39 -14.06
CA SER A 149 9.50 10.02 -15.39
C SER A 149 8.67 11.30 -15.49
N ASP A 150 7.77 11.58 -14.56
CA ASP A 150 6.96 12.81 -14.55
C ASP A 150 7.82 14.02 -14.20
N PRO A 151 7.94 15.04 -15.09
CA PRO A 151 8.77 16.23 -14.86
C PRO A 151 8.40 16.98 -13.56
N CYS A 152 7.15 16.87 -13.11
CA CYS A 152 6.71 17.46 -11.85
C CYS A 152 7.27 16.73 -10.63
N GLN A 153 7.64 15.45 -10.76
CA GLN A 153 8.21 14.64 -9.67
C GLN A 153 9.74 14.71 -9.60
N ALA A 154 10.42 14.99 -10.72
CA ALA A 154 11.89 14.96 -10.84
C ALA A 154 12.65 16.08 -10.10
N ARG A 155 11.97 17.03 -9.48
CA ARG A 155 12.61 18.16 -8.77
C ARG A 155 12.62 17.91 -7.26
N LEU A 156 13.62 17.20 -6.80
CA LEU A 156 14.07 17.19 -5.40
C LEU A 156 15.54 17.49 -5.29
#